data_a363eba703031c0203a48e59fc3c5249
#
_entry.id   a363eba703031c0203a48e59fc3c5249
#
_cell.length_a   1.000
_cell.length_b   1.000
_cell.length_c   1.000
_cell.angle_alpha   90.00
_cell.angle_beta   90.00
_cell.angle_gamma   90.00
#
_symmetry.space_group_name_H-M   'P 1'
#
loop_
_entity.id
_entity.type
_entity.pdbx_description
1 polymer ?
#
loop_
_entity_poly.entity_id
_entity_poly.type
_entity_poly.pdbx_seq_one_letter_code
_entity_poly.pdbx_strand_id
1 'polypeptide(L)'
;GETSLCYDGQNFFDTEHPVAANVDGTGTITPVSNLLKPAGTDPASPAPWYLMCTKRALKPLIFQERIKPDLKAKTSDDTSDHVFMNDEFLYGVRARSAVGFGFWQFCVKSTKPLTAENYQEAYTLLRNMVADGGRPLNIKGDLLVVPPTLAEAARKIVGVATINGGEDNPNYKLSDILDTAWLI
;
A
#
# COMPACT_ATOMS: atom_id res chain seq x y z
N GLY A 1 18.01 3.68 4.52
CA GLY A 1 16.94 2.73 4.29
C GLY A 1 17.08 2.15 2.90
N GLU A 2 17.01 0.86 2.77
CA GLU A 2 17.03 0.24 1.45
C GLU A 2 15.81 0.68 0.67
N THR A 3 16.06 1.23 -0.50
CA THR A 3 15.02 1.64 -1.44
C THR A 3 14.59 0.42 -2.23
N SER A 4 13.38 -0.06 -2.00
CA SER A 4 12.81 -1.12 -2.80
C SER A 4 12.35 -0.53 -4.13
N LEU A 5 13.06 -0.88 -5.21
CA LEU A 5 12.80 -0.39 -6.55
C LEU A 5 11.55 -1.05 -7.15
N CYS A 6 10.78 -0.25 -7.88
CA CYS A 6 9.71 -0.70 -8.75
C CYS A 6 10.23 -1.24 -10.09
N TYR A 7 9.32 -1.68 -10.94
CA TYR A 7 9.62 -2.15 -12.30
C TYR A 7 10.24 -1.08 -13.22
N ASP A 8 10.02 0.20 -12.90
CA ASP A 8 10.56 1.38 -13.62
C ASP A 8 11.93 1.85 -13.08
N GLY A 9 12.48 1.16 -12.08
CA GLY A 9 13.75 1.51 -11.46
C GLY A 9 13.68 2.63 -10.42
N GLN A 10 12.50 3.20 -10.17
CA GLN A 10 12.27 4.21 -9.14
C GLN A 10 11.84 3.57 -7.82
N ASN A 11 11.87 4.35 -6.73
CA ASN A 11 11.28 3.91 -5.47
C ASN A 11 9.77 3.74 -5.62
N PHE A 12 9.15 2.84 -4.86
CA PHE A 12 7.69 2.64 -4.94
C PHE A 12 6.87 3.90 -4.65
N PHE A 13 7.36 4.77 -3.77
CA PHE A 13 6.81 6.10 -3.55
C PHE A 13 7.84 7.13 -3.97
N ASP A 14 7.61 7.76 -5.11
CA ASP A 14 8.51 8.75 -5.68
C ASP A 14 7.74 9.91 -6.32
N THR A 15 8.47 10.96 -6.65
CA THR A 15 7.95 12.14 -7.35
C THR A 15 8.22 12.11 -8.84
N GLU A 16 8.99 11.12 -9.32
CA GLU A 16 9.58 11.11 -10.67
C GLU A 16 9.36 9.80 -11.43
N HIS A 17 8.22 9.13 -11.19
CA HIS A 17 7.86 7.96 -11.98
C HIS A 17 7.70 8.32 -13.46
N PRO A 18 8.41 7.65 -14.38
CA PRO A 18 8.36 7.97 -15.79
C PRO A 18 7.04 7.52 -16.42
N VAL A 19 6.39 8.42 -17.14
CA VAL A 19 5.26 8.13 -18.03
C VAL A 19 5.60 8.63 -19.42
N ALA A 20 5.60 7.73 -20.41
CA ALA A 20 5.97 8.04 -21.78
C ALA A 20 4.80 8.68 -22.56
N ALA A 21 5.13 9.56 -23.50
CA ALA A 21 4.15 10.20 -24.38
C ALA A 21 3.47 9.21 -25.32
N ASN A 22 4.15 8.13 -25.71
CA ASN A 22 3.63 7.11 -26.61
C ASN A 22 3.32 5.80 -25.89
N VAL A 23 2.37 5.04 -26.43
CA VAL A 23 1.92 3.75 -25.86
C VAL A 23 3.02 2.68 -25.86
N ASP A 24 3.99 2.78 -26.77
CA ASP A 24 5.14 1.88 -26.87
C ASP A 24 6.31 2.23 -25.92
N GLY A 25 6.08 3.18 -25.00
CA GLY A 25 7.10 3.61 -24.05
C GLY A 25 8.14 4.59 -24.60
N THR A 26 7.95 5.09 -25.82
CA THR A 26 8.82 6.07 -26.46
C THR A 26 8.30 7.50 -26.33
N GLY A 27 9.08 8.46 -26.81
CA GLY A 27 8.72 9.89 -26.80
C GLY A 27 9.15 10.59 -25.51
N THR A 28 8.56 11.75 -25.26
CA THR A 28 8.90 12.57 -24.08
C THR A 28 8.42 11.87 -22.81
N ILE A 29 9.33 11.71 -21.84
CA ILE A 29 9.01 11.20 -20.50
C ILE A 29 8.49 12.36 -19.63
N THR A 30 7.33 12.18 -19.04
CA THR A 30 6.77 13.11 -18.07
C THR A 30 6.83 12.48 -16.67
N PRO A 31 7.46 13.15 -15.69
CA PRO A 31 7.50 12.63 -14.32
C PRO A 31 6.10 12.72 -13.68
N VAL A 32 5.68 11.64 -13.03
CA VAL A 32 4.42 11.56 -12.28
C VAL A 32 4.71 11.17 -10.84
N SER A 33 4.11 11.89 -9.90
CA SER A 33 4.28 11.64 -8.47
C SER A 33 3.15 10.76 -7.93
N ASN A 34 3.49 9.80 -7.08
CA ASN A 34 2.55 9.14 -6.18
C ASN A 34 2.82 9.47 -4.70
N LEU A 35 3.62 10.51 -4.46
CA LEU A 35 4.03 10.98 -3.15
C LEU A 35 3.62 12.44 -2.95
N LEU A 36 2.78 12.70 -1.95
CA LEU A 36 2.37 14.03 -1.53
C LEU A 36 3.19 14.48 -0.32
N LYS A 37 3.99 15.52 -0.51
CA LYS A 37 4.78 16.17 0.55
C LYS A 37 4.20 17.54 0.87
N PRO A 38 4.35 18.02 2.11
CA PRO A 38 4.07 19.41 2.44
C PRO A 38 4.92 20.35 1.57
N ALA A 39 4.38 21.50 1.19
CA ALA A 39 5.10 22.52 0.45
C ALA A 39 5.81 23.47 1.41
N GLY A 40 7.09 23.74 1.16
CA GLY A 40 7.86 24.75 1.91
C GLY A 40 7.84 24.53 3.42
N THR A 41 7.24 25.47 4.16
CA THR A 41 7.13 25.47 5.64
C THR A 41 5.83 24.84 6.16
N ASP A 42 5.01 24.25 5.29
CA ASP A 42 3.77 23.60 5.71
C ASP A 42 4.06 22.45 6.70
N PRO A 43 3.20 22.26 7.71
CA PRO A 43 3.40 21.20 8.68
C PRO A 43 3.31 19.82 8.00
N ALA A 44 4.25 18.93 8.35
CA ALA A 44 4.17 17.54 8.00
C ALA A 44 3.23 16.79 8.96
N SER A 45 2.66 15.68 8.48
CA SER A 45 1.98 14.73 9.37
C SER A 45 2.99 14.08 10.32
N PRO A 46 2.60 13.80 11.57
CA PRO A 46 3.45 13.08 12.51
C PRO A 46 3.81 11.66 12.00
N ALA A 47 2.96 11.09 11.16
CA ALA A 47 3.19 9.82 10.50
C ALA A 47 2.57 9.80 9.11
N PRO A 48 3.11 9.03 8.17
CA PRO A 48 2.56 8.93 6.82
C PRO A 48 1.22 8.20 6.81
N TRP A 49 0.39 8.53 5.84
CA TRP A 49 -0.83 7.80 5.52
C TRP A 49 -0.89 7.47 4.03
N TYR A 50 -1.67 6.45 3.68
CA TYR A 50 -1.69 5.91 2.33
C TYR A 50 -3.11 5.76 1.83
N LEU A 51 -3.32 6.09 0.54
CA LEU A 51 -4.56 5.80 -0.16
C LEU A 51 -4.29 4.78 -1.26
N MET A 52 -4.97 3.65 -1.21
CA MET A 52 -4.70 2.52 -2.09
C MET A 52 -5.94 2.11 -2.89
N CYS A 53 -5.70 1.54 -4.07
CA CYS A 53 -6.69 0.81 -4.85
C CYS A 53 -6.47 -0.69 -4.68
N THR A 54 -7.40 -1.37 -4.01
CA THR A 54 -7.30 -2.80 -3.71
C THR A 54 -8.34 -3.65 -4.46
N LYS A 55 -9.28 -3.02 -5.18
CA LYS A 55 -10.35 -3.72 -5.92
C LYS A 55 -9.93 -4.21 -7.31
N ARG A 56 -8.73 -3.88 -7.78
CA ARG A 56 -8.18 -4.37 -9.05
C ARG A 56 -7.61 -5.77 -8.89
N ALA A 57 -7.47 -6.50 -10.00
CA ALA A 57 -6.88 -7.84 -10.02
C ALA A 57 -5.43 -7.84 -9.50
N LEU A 58 -4.63 -6.85 -9.93
CA LEU A 58 -3.31 -6.59 -9.35
C LEU A 58 -3.44 -5.59 -8.22
N LYS A 59 -2.73 -5.86 -7.13
CA LYS A 59 -2.69 -5.03 -5.93
C LYS A 59 -1.41 -4.20 -5.90
N PRO A 60 -1.38 -3.05 -5.19
CA PRO A 60 -0.16 -2.27 -5.03
C PRO A 60 0.92 -3.02 -4.24
N LEU A 61 0.51 -3.84 -3.29
CA LEU A 61 1.40 -4.68 -2.49
C LEU A 61 1.04 -6.15 -2.72
N ILE A 62 2.06 -6.98 -2.89
CA ILE A 62 1.92 -8.40 -3.20
C ILE A 62 2.60 -9.22 -2.11
N PHE A 63 1.85 -10.12 -1.49
CA PHE A 63 2.39 -11.16 -0.64
C PHE A 63 2.29 -12.49 -1.38
N GLN A 64 3.43 -13.09 -1.67
CA GLN A 64 3.52 -14.39 -2.33
C GLN A 64 3.81 -15.46 -1.29
N GLU A 65 2.84 -16.33 -1.05
CA GLU A 65 3.04 -17.54 -0.26
C GLU A 65 3.44 -18.69 -1.18
N ARG A 66 4.73 -19.06 -1.16
CA ARG A 66 5.26 -20.15 -2.01
C ARG A 66 5.12 -21.52 -1.37
N ILE A 67 5.31 -21.61 -0.06
CA ILE A 67 5.12 -22.81 0.73
C ILE A 67 4.42 -22.38 2.02
N LYS A 68 3.22 -22.90 2.24
CA LYS A 68 2.50 -22.70 3.50
C LYS A 68 3.25 -23.29 4.68
N PRO A 69 3.11 -22.72 5.88
CA PRO A 69 3.66 -23.34 7.09
C PRO A 69 3.17 -24.79 7.22
N ASP A 70 4.09 -25.73 7.22
CA ASP A 70 3.81 -27.17 7.34
C ASP A 70 4.63 -27.73 8.50
N LEU A 71 3.92 -28.27 9.50
CA LEU A 71 4.55 -28.91 10.65
C LEU A 71 4.99 -30.31 10.27
N LYS A 72 6.29 -30.58 10.41
CA LYS A 72 6.88 -31.91 10.28
C LYS A 72 7.25 -32.41 11.66
N ALA A 73 6.84 -33.63 11.94
CA ALA A 73 7.22 -34.32 13.17
C ALA A 73 7.90 -35.64 12.82
N LYS A 74 9.00 -35.95 13.52
CA LYS A 74 9.62 -37.26 13.54
C LYS A 74 9.50 -37.79 14.96
N THR A 75 8.53 -38.68 15.16
CA THR A 75 8.13 -39.19 16.49
C THR A 75 8.04 -40.70 16.52
N SER A 76 8.46 -41.40 15.44
CA SER A 76 8.39 -42.86 15.31
C SER A 76 9.78 -43.43 15.13
N ASP A 77 10.08 -44.44 15.89
CA ASP A 77 11.33 -45.19 15.83
C ASP A 77 11.54 -45.87 14.46
N ASP A 78 10.45 -46.30 13.81
CA ASP A 78 10.47 -46.97 12.51
C ASP A 78 10.88 -46.04 11.36
N THR A 79 10.69 -44.72 11.51
CA THR A 79 10.88 -43.77 10.42
C THR A 79 11.98 -42.75 10.65
N SER A 80 12.66 -42.81 11.82
CA SER A 80 13.71 -41.86 12.17
C SER A 80 14.82 -42.51 13.00
N ASP A 81 15.98 -42.67 12.38
CA ASP A 81 17.20 -43.15 13.07
C ASP A 81 17.54 -42.28 14.28
N HIS A 82 17.23 -40.96 14.22
CA HIS A 82 17.49 -40.05 15.34
C HIS A 82 16.64 -40.39 16.56
N VAL A 83 15.34 -40.67 16.37
CA VAL A 83 14.43 -41.06 17.46
C VAL A 83 14.91 -42.38 18.08
N PHE A 84 15.24 -43.38 17.25
CA PHE A 84 15.70 -44.67 17.68
C PHE A 84 17.01 -44.60 18.49
N MET A 85 17.97 -43.76 18.06
CA MET A 85 19.29 -43.67 18.69
C MET A 85 19.34 -42.79 19.93
N ASN A 86 18.48 -41.76 20.02
CA ASN A 86 18.56 -40.73 21.07
C ASN A 86 17.30 -40.61 21.95
N ASP A 87 16.24 -41.34 21.64
CA ASP A 87 14.93 -41.23 22.32
C ASP A 87 14.39 -39.77 22.38
N GLU A 88 14.64 -39.00 21.30
CA GLU A 88 14.26 -37.59 21.18
C GLU A 88 13.35 -37.37 19.99
N PHE A 89 12.22 -36.65 20.19
CA PHE A 89 11.32 -36.29 19.15
C PHE A 89 11.74 -34.99 18.47
N LEU A 90 11.67 -34.95 17.14
CA LEU A 90 11.99 -33.77 16.35
C LEU A 90 10.73 -33.14 15.74
N TYR A 91 10.57 -31.85 15.97
CA TYR A 91 9.55 -31.06 15.36
C TYR A 91 10.16 -29.91 14.56
N GLY A 92 9.66 -29.68 13.36
CA GLY A 92 10.14 -28.60 12.52
C GLY A 92 9.00 -27.97 11.71
N VAL A 93 9.09 -26.69 11.46
CA VAL A 93 8.18 -25.96 10.58
C VAL A 93 8.95 -25.40 9.40
N ARG A 94 8.43 -25.56 8.21
CA ARG A 94 8.96 -24.97 7.00
C ARG A 94 7.90 -24.10 6.34
N ALA A 95 8.26 -22.84 6.06
CA ALA A 95 7.47 -21.92 5.27
C ALA A 95 8.36 -21.16 4.29
N ARG A 96 7.80 -20.73 3.17
CA ARG A 96 8.45 -19.81 2.24
C ARG A 96 7.46 -18.79 1.75
N SER A 97 7.77 -17.54 2.01
CA SER A 97 6.99 -16.41 1.53
C SER A 97 7.92 -15.32 1.00
N ALA A 98 7.40 -14.45 0.16
CA ALA A 98 8.07 -13.25 -0.30
C ALA A 98 7.05 -12.10 -0.38
N VAL A 99 7.54 -10.88 -0.23
CA VAL A 99 6.77 -9.67 -0.44
C VAL A 99 7.33 -8.92 -1.63
N GLY A 100 6.49 -8.15 -2.31
CA GLY A 100 6.90 -7.35 -3.44
C GLY A 100 5.91 -6.23 -3.71
N PHE A 101 6.30 -5.34 -4.60
CA PHE A 101 5.46 -4.25 -5.07
C PHE A 101 4.80 -4.61 -6.40
N GLY A 102 3.53 -4.20 -6.55
CA GLY A 102 2.82 -4.19 -7.81
C GLY A 102 3.01 -2.87 -8.53
N PHE A 103 1.93 -2.35 -9.11
CA PHE A 103 1.98 -1.06 -9.80
C PHE A 103 1.92 0.10 -8.79
N TRP A 104 2.87 1.02 -8.88
CA TRP A 104 2.95 2.23 -8.06
C TRP A 104 1.74 3.15 -8.26
N GLN A 105 1.13 3.14 -9.45
CA GLN A 105 -0.05 3.92 -9.80
C GLN A 105 -1.26 3.61 -8.89
N PHE A 106 -1.27 2.47 -8.22
CA PHE A 106 -2.39 2.04 -7.38
C PHE A 106 -2.27 2.48 -5.92
N CYS A 107 -1.25 3.23 -5.58
CA CYS A 107 -1.03 3.71 -4.23
C CYS A 107 -0.46 5.12 -4.23
N VAL A 108 -1.01 5.96 -3.35
CA VAL A 108 -0.48 7.29 -3.03
C VAL A 108 -0.07 7.30 -1.57
N LYS A 109 1.14 7.80 -1.30
CA LYS A 109 1.63 8.10 0.06
C LYS A 109 1.52 9.60 0.30
N SER A 110 1.05 9.99 1.46
CA SER A 110 1.07 11.39 1.89
C SER A 110 1.77 11.55 3.23
N THR A 111 2.58 12.60 3.31
CA THR A 111 3.18 13.11 4.55
C THR A 111 2.58 14.45 4.95
N LYS A 112 1.53 14.93 4.23
CA LYS A 112 0.71 16.07 4.63
C LYS A 112 -0.21 15.68 5.80
N PRO A 113 -0.63 16.63 6.65
CA PRO A 113 -1.66 16.37 7.66
C PRO A 113 -2.90 15.72 7.04
N LEU A 114 -3.52 14.78 7.74
CA LEU A 114 -4.75 14.14 7.26
C LEU A 114 -5.95 15.06 7.51
N THR A 115 -6.27 15.88 6.52
CA THR A 115 -7.45 16.75 6.46
C THR A 115 -8.35 16.35 5.30
N ALA A 116 -9.58 16.86 5.27
CA ALA A 116 -10.51 16.58 4.17
C ALA A 116 -9.96 17.05 2.81
N GLU A 117 -9.29 18.20 2.80
CA GLU A 117 -8.68 18.78 1.60
C GLU A 117 -7.51 17.94 1.10
N ASN A 118 -6.59 17.55 1.98
CA ASN A 118 -5.43 16.73 1.63
C ASN A 118 -5.83 15.31 1.23
N TYR A 119 -6.91 14.77 1.83
CA TYR A 119 -7.50 13.51 1.39
C TYR A 119 -8.06 13.62 -0.03
N GLN A 120 -8.80 14.70 -0.35
CA GLN A 120 -9.31 14.93 -1.69
C GLN A 120 -8.20 15.16 -2.72
N GLU A 121 -7.11 15.83 -2.32
CA GLU A 121 -5.92 15.98 -3.18
C GLU A 121 -5.34 14.60 -3.54
N ALA A 122 -5.14 13.73 -2.54
CA ALA A 122 -4.65 12.37 -2.76
C ALA A 122 -5.61 11.53 -3.62
N TYR A 123 -6.91 11.66 -3.38
CA TYR A 123 -7.93 10.97 -4.16
C TYR A 123 -7.94 11.43 -5.62
N THR A 124 -7.82 12.73 -5.85
CA THR A 124 -7.75 13.34 -7.19
C THR A 124 -6.47 12.92 -7.91
N LEU A 125 -5.33 12.93 -7.20
CA LEU A 125 -4.06 12.46 -7.74
C LEU A 125 -4.18 11.01 -8.23
N LEU A 126 -4.76 10.13 -7.43
CA LEU A 126 -4.96 8.73 -7.79
C LEU A 126 -5.91 8.56 -8.99
N ARG A 127 -6.96 9.39 -9.05
CA ARG A 127 -7.92 9.40 -10.17
C ARG A 127 -7.32 9.86 -11.48
N ASN A 128 -6.36 10.78 -11.43
CA ASN A 128 -5.70 11.37 -12.57
C ASN A 128 -4.47 10.57 -13.05
N MET A 129 -4.19 9.42 -12.43
CA MET A 129 -3.11 8.55 -12.88
C MET A 129 -3.37 8.07 -14.31
N VAL A 130 -2.31 8.16 -15.12
CA VAL A 130 -2.31 7.76 -16.54
C VAL A 130 -1.26 6.67 -16.79
N ALA A 131 -1.50 5.89 -17.83
CA ALA A 131 -0.51 5.00 -18.42
C ALA A 131 0.23 5.72 -19.55
N ASP A 132 1.23 5.06 -20.11
CA ASP A 132 1.90 5.52 -21.31
C ASP A 132 0.89 5.83 -22.43
N GLY A 133 1.19 6.86 -23.22
CA GLY A 133 0.26 7.41 -24.21
C GLY A 133 -0.86 8.25 -23.59
N GLY A 134 -0.74 8.66 -22.32
CA GLY A 134 -1.73 9.53 -21.64
C GLY A 134 -3.08 8.88 -21.37
N ARG A 135 -3.21 7.57 -21.49
CA ARG A 135 -4.49 6.87 -21.25
C ARG A 135 -4.87 6.87 -19.77
N PRO A 136 -6.04 7.43 -19.38
CA PRO A 136 -6.51 7.44 -18.01
C PRO A 136 -6.70 6.02 -17.45
N LEU A 137 -6.13 5.75 -16.28
CA LEU A 137 -6.25 4.45 -15.62
C LEU A 137 -7.54 4.30 -14.81
N ASN A 138 -8.26 5.40 -14.54
CA ASN A 138 -9.51 5.42 -13.79
C ASN A 138 -9.43 4.66 -12.46
N ILE A 139 -8.38 4.93 -11.69
CA ILE A 139 -8.12 4.28 -10.41
C ILE A 139 -8.95 4.97 -9.33
N LYS A 140 -9.62 4.18 -8.48
CA LYS A 140 -10.35 4.68 -7.31
C LYS A 140 -9.65 4.23 -6.04
N GLY A 141 -9.34 5.18 -5.14
CA GLY A 141 -8.83 4.87 -3.81
C GLY A 141 -9.95 4.27 -2.97
N ASP A 142 -9.87 2.99 -2.68
CA ASP A 142 -10.87 2.25 -1.92
C ASP A 142 -10.43 1.89 -0.50
N LEU A 143 -9.13 2.07 -0.19
CA LEU A 143 -8.57 1.76 1.12
C LEU A 143 -7.68 2.92 1.61
N LEU A 144 -8.06 3.53 2.73
CA LEU A 144 -7.27 4.52 3.46
C LEU A 144 -6.54 3.84 4.62
N VAL A 145 -5.21 3.76 4.53
CA VAL A 145 -4.36 3.13 5.55
C VAL A 145 -3.72 4.21 6.39
N VAL A 146 -3.92 4.14 7.70
CA VAL A 146 -3.48 5.17 8.65
C VAL A 146 -2.84 4.54 9.89
N PRO A 147 -1.92 5.24 10.56
CA PRO A 147 -1.49 4.89 11.90
C PRO A 147 -2.60 5.17 12.93
N PRO A 148 -2.55 4.57 14.13
CA PRO A 148 -3.56 4.78 15.17
C PRO A 148 -3.75 6.26 15.56
N THR A 149 -2.67 7.06 15.49
CA THR A 149 -2.70 8.50 15.77
C THR A 149 -3.60 9.31 14.83
N LEU A 150 -3.79 8.83 13.60
CA LEU A 150 -4.62 9.46 12.58
C LEU A 150 -5.99 8.78 12.38
N ALA A 151 -6.27 7.70 13.10
CA ALA A 151 -7.50 6.91 12.94
C ALA A 151 -8.77 7.73 13.22
N GLU A 152 -8.73 8.62 14.22
CA GLU A 152 -9.87 9.50 14.53
C GLU A 152 -10.12 10.49 13.38
N ALA A 153 -9.07 11.11 12.85
CA ALA A 153 -9.18 12.03 11.72
C ALA A 153 -9.73 11.29 10.48
N ALA A 154 -9.24 10.09 10.19
CA ALA A 154 -9.75 9.26 9.09
C ALA A 154 -11.25 8.97 9.23
N ARG A 155 -11.72 8.58 10.42
CA ARG A 155 -13.15 8.34 10.68
C ARG A 155 -14.00 9.58 10.50
N LYS A 156 -13.50 10.75 10.90
CA LYS A 156 -14.20 12.04 10.68
C LYS A 156 -14.31 12.38 9.20
N ILE A 157 -13.29 12.04 8.38
CA ILE A 157 -13.25 12.37 6.96
C ILE A 157 -14.13 11.43 6.14
N VAL A 158 -14.01 10.10 6.31
CA VAL A 158 -14.70 9.14 5.43
C VAL A 158 -15.80 8.34 6.12
N GLY A 159 -15.86 8.35 7.45
CA GLY A 159 -16.81 7.54 8.22
C GLY A 159 -18.10 8.26 8.62
N VAL A 160 -18.13 9.57 8.60
CA VAL A 160 -19.28 10.38 9.05
C VAL A 160 -20.08 10.87 7.84
N ALA A 161 -21.40 10.67 7.85
CA ALA A 161 -22.27 11.03 6.73
C ALA A 161 -22.51 12.53 6.64
N THR A 162 -22.56 13.25 7.77
CA THR A 162 -22.86 14.67 7.83
C THR A 162 -21.76 15.45 8.56
N ILE A 163 -21.45 16.63 8.11
CA ILE A 163 -20.45 17.55 8.67
C ILE A 163 -21.11 18.93 8.95
N ASN A 164 -20.45 19.76 9.77
CA ASN A 164 -20.73 21.19 9.93
C ASN A 164 -22.22 21.56 10.04
N GLY A 165 -22.96 20.92 10.97
CA GLY A 165 -24.34 21.33 11.26
C GLY A 165 -25.40 20.68 10.38
N GLY A 166 -25.07 19.62 9.65
CA GLY A 166 -26.05 18.84 8.87
C GLY A 166 -25.80 18.80 7.36
N GLU A 167 -24.69 19.37 6.90
CA GLU A 167 -24.28 19.26 5.50
C GLU A 167 -23.81 17.85 5.16
N ASP A 168 -24.09 17.38 3.95
CA ASP A 168 -23.63 16.09 3.47
C ASP A 168 -22.10 16.06 3.33
N ASN A 169 -21.47 15.00 3.81
CA ASN A 169 -20.04 14.81 3.66
C ASN A 169 -19.71 14.19 2.29
N PRO A 170 -19.04 14.92 1.38
CA PRO A 170 -18.70 14.42 0.05
C PRO A 170 -17.72 13.25 0.07
N ASN A 171 -17.00 13.06 1.19
CA ASN A 171 -16.02 11.98 1.36
C ASN A 171 -16.62 10.72 1.99
N TYR A 172 -17.91 10.75 2.37
CA TYR A 172 -18.54 9.64 3.08
C TYR A 172 -18.46 8.34 2.27
N LYS A 173 -17.86 7.30 2.88
CA LYS A 173 -17.70 5.96 2.28
C LYS A 173 -16.97 5.93 0.93
N LEU A 174 -16.14 6.92 0.61
CA LEU A 174 -15.30 6.85 -0.59
C LEU A 174 -14.22 5.77 -0.47
N SER A 175 -13.69 5.55 0.73
CA SER A 175 -12.71 4.50 1.02
C SER A 175 -12.99 3.85 2.37
N ASP A 176 -12.61 2.59 2.51
CA ASP A 176 -12.58 1.88 3.77
C ASP A 176 -11.35 2.32 4.58
N ILE A 177 -11.41 2.24 5.91
CA ILE A 177 -10.30 2.61 6.79
C ILE A 177 -9.62 1.34 7.31
N LEU A 178 -8.30 1.31 7.18
CA LEU A 178 -7.43 0.33 7.83
C LEU A 178 -6.48 1.07 8.77
N ASP A 179 -6.72 0.99 10.07
CA ASP A 179 -5.78 1.46 11.07
C ASP A 179 -4.80 0.34 11.45
N THR A 180 -3.53 0.68 11.50
CA THR A 180 -2.48 -0.29 11.81
C THR A 180 -1.35 0.32 12.64
N ALA A 181 -0.99 -0.37 13.72
CA ALA A 181 0.10 0.04 14.62
C ALA A 181 1.50 -0.14 14.00
N TRP A 182 1.60 -0.77 12.84
CA TRP A 182 2.89 -0.95 12.13
C TRP A 182 3.36 0.29 11.36
N LEU A 183 2.51 1.32 11.25
CA LEU A 183 2.88 2.61 10.69
C LEU A 183 3.28 3.56 11.82
N ILE A 184 4.58 3.70 12.01
CA ILE A 184 5.20 4.60 13.01
C ILE A 184 5.95 5.71 12.29
#